data_5b10d75040b5e7faa630f90efa80ef9a
#
_entry.id   5b10d75040b5e7faa630f90efa80ef9a
#
_cell.length_a   1.000
_cell.length_b   1.000
_cell.length_c   1.000
_cell.angle_alpha   90.00
_cell.angle_beta   90.00
_cell.angle_gamma   90.00
#
_symmetry.space_group_name_H-M   'P 1'
#
loop_
_entity.id
_entity.type
_entity.pdbx_description
1 polymer ?
#
loop_
_entity_poly.entity_id
_entity_poly.type
_entity_poly.pdbx_seq_one_letter_code
_entity_poly.pdbx_strand_id
1 'polypeptide(L)'
;MKKVAFKGGLLIDGTGAEPVVNSLVLTEDDKIAYAGADKEIGPDYEVVDITGKTIMPGLIDSHLHFSGNLTDDDSDWVLEDVVQKPVVAVQQAHECLENGLTTVGEISRSGIQIRNMVEAGVMKGPR
;
A
#
# COMPACT_ATOMS: atom_id res chain seq x y z
N MET A 1 12.45 16.94 6.85
CA MET A 1 11.91 16.44 5.57
C MET A 1 12.78 15.26 5.16
N LYS A 2 12.17 14.08 5.08
CA LYS A 2 12.89 12.88 4.66
C LYS A 2 12.88 12.81 3.14
N LYS A 3 14.07 12.70 2.52
CA LYS A 3 14.22 12.60 1.08
C LYS A 3 14.85 11.27 0.71
N VAL A 4 14.20 10.50 -0.14
CA VAL A 4 14.67 9.18 -0.57
C VAL A 4 14.67 9.10 -2.10
N ALA A 5 15.75 8.55 -2.66
CA ALA A 5 15.92 8.28 -4.08
C ALA A 5 15.99 6.75 -4.30
N PHE A 6 14.98 6.18 -4.92
CA PHE A 6 14.99 4.79 -5.38
C PHE A 6 15.58 4.75 -6.79
N LYS A 7 16.71 4.05 -6.97
CA LYS A 7 17.52 4.14 -8.20
C LYS A 7 17.85 2.77 -8.78
N GLY A 8 17.84 2.68 -10.13
CA GLY A 8 18.40 1.54 -10.88
C GLY A 8 17.39 0.44 -11.22
N GLY A 9 16.14 0.53 -10.77
CA GLY A 9 15.10 -0.47 -11.05
C GLY A 9 14.33 -0.23 -12.36
N LEU A 10 13.36 -1.11 -12.61
CA LEU A 10 12.35 -0.93 -13.65
C LEU A 10 11.18 -0.13 -13.07
N LEU A 11 10.82 1.01 -13.66
CA LEU A 11 9.64 1.77 -13.26
C LEU A 11 8.46 1.43 -14.18
N ILE A 12 7.34 1.03 -13.56
CA ILE A 12 6.01 0.98 -14.17
C ILE A 12 5.18 2.06 -13.50
N ASP A 13 4.87 3.15 -14.22
CA ASP A 13 4.24 4.33 -13.61
C ASP A 13 2.70 4.27 -13.52
N GLY A 14 2.10 3.24 -14.10
CA GLY A 14 0.65 3.04 -14.12
C GLY A 14 -0.10 3.86 -15.17
N THR A 15 0.59 4.59 -16.04
CA THR A 15 -0.04 5.39 -17.13
C THR A 15 -0.33 4.57 -18.37
N GLY A 16 0.22 3.37 -18.49
CA GLY A 16 0.19 2.54 -19.70
C GLY A 16 1.32 2.87 -20.68
N ALA A 17 2.24 3.75 -20.33
CA ALA A 17 3.45 4.01 -21.09
C ALA A 17 4.45 2.84 -20.95
N GLU A 18 5.46 2.82 -21.86
CA GLU A 18 6.54 1.83 -21.79
C GLU A 18 7.31 1.96 -20.47
N PRO A 19 7.64 0.83 -19.81
CA PRO A 19 8.41 0.83 -18.58
C PRO A 19 9.79 1.50 -18.74
N VAL A 20 10.21 2.25 -17.72
CA VAL A 20 11.50 2.95 -17.73
C VAL A 20 12.56 2.09 -17.03
N VAL A 21 13.58 1.68 -17.79
CA VAL A 21 14.75 0.93 -17.29
C VAL A 21 15.73 1.90 -16.62
N ASN A 22 16.48 1.43 -15.61
CA ASN A 22 17.39 2.25 -14.83
C ASN A 22 16.72 3.54 -14.32
N SER A 23 15.56 3.38 -13.75
CA SER A 23 14.70 4.46 -13.33
C SER A 23 15.18 5.15 -12.05
N LEU A 24 14.63 6.32 -11.82
CA LEU A 24 14.73 7.09 -10.59
C LEU A 24 13.35 7.49 -10.10
N VAL A 25 13.05 7.18 -8.83
CA VAL A 25 11.87 7.71 -8.14
C VAL A 25 12.35 8.47 -6.90
N LEU A 26 11.98 9.75 -6.81
CA LEU A 26 12.30 10.61 -5.67
C LEU A 26 11.05 10.79 -4.82
N THR A 27 11.22 10.63 -3.51
CA THR A 27 10.18 10.96 -2.53
C THR A 27 10.66 12.02 -1.57
N GLU A 28 9.76 12.94 -1.21
CA GLU A 28 9.96 13.96 -0.18
C GLU A 28 8.81 13.84 0.81
N ASP A 29 9.12 13.37 2.02
CA ASP A 29 8.15 12.94 3.04
C ASP A 29 7.15 11.91 2.46
N ASP A 30 5.88 12.28 2.30
CA ASP A 30 4.79 11.45 1.79
C ASP A 30 4.46 11.69 0.30
N LYS A 31 5.29 12.46 -0.40
CA LYS A 31 5.05 12.84 -1.80
C LYS A 31 6.09 12.26 -2.74
N ILE A 32 5.64 11.87 -3.93
CA ILE A 32 6.53 11.57 -5.05
C ILE A 32 6.90 12.90 -5.72
N ALA A 33 8.18 13.28 -5.64
CA ALA A 33 8.71 14.49 -6.26
C ALA A 33 9.12 14.29 -7.72
N TYR A 34 9.49 13.05 -8.07
CA TYR A 34 9.88 12.68 -9.44
C TYR A 34 9.72 11.18 -9.65
N ALA A 35 9.31 10.77 -10.85
CA ALA A 35 9.38 9.40 -11.31
C ALA A 35 9.72 9.40 -12.81
N GLY A 36 10.75 8.67 -13.22
CA GLY A 36 11.19 8.63 -14.62
C GLY A 36 12.61 8.12 -14.83
N ALA A 37 13.23 8.53 -15.91
CA ALA A 37 14.62 8.19 -16.23
C ALA A 37 15.61 8.72 -15.18
N ASP A 38 16.75 8.05 -15.05
CA ASP A 38 17.81 8.48 -14.14
C ASP A 38 18.33 9.89 -14.49
N LYS A 39 18.66 10.66 -13.46
CA LYS A 39 19.24 11.99 -13.55
C LYS A 39 20.10 12.30 -12.32
N GLU A 40 20.84 13.38 -12.37
CA GLU A 40 21.57 13.90 -11.21
C GLU A 40 20.61 14.32 -10.09
N ILE A 41 20.99 13.99 -8.85
CA ILE A 41 20.23 14.30 -7.64
C ILE A 41 21.11 15.07 -6.64
N GLY A 42 20.46 15.85 -5.79
CA GLY A 42 21.15 16.54 -4.70
C GLY A 42 21.72 15.59 -3.66
N PRO A 43 22.73 16.04 -2.90
CA PRO A 43 23.41 15.20 -1.89
C PRO A 43 22.55 14.94 -0.63
N ASP A 44 21.38 15.54 -0.52
CA ASP A 44 20.45 15.44 0.59
C ASP A 44 19.47 14.25 0.47
N TYR A 45 19.53 13.48 -0.63
CA TYR A 45 18.75 12.27 -0.80
C TYR A 45 19.46 11.04 -0.25
N GLU A 46 18.76 10.27 0.58
CA GLU A 46 19.13 8.90 0.91
C GLU A 46 18.91 8.00 -0.31
N VAL A 47 19.97 7.39 -0.84
CA VAL A 47 19.86 6.54 -2.04
C VAL A 47 19.58 5.09 -1.65
N VAL A 48 18.53 4.54 -2.22
CA VAL A 48 18.16 3.12 -2.11
C VAL A 48 18.35 2.48 -3.49
N ASP A 49 19.31 1.56 -3.59
CA ASP A 49 19.52 0.77 -4.80
C ASP A 49 18.41 -0.27 -4.96
N ILE A 50 17.68 -0.15 -6.08
CA ILE A 50 16.62 -1.08 -6.47
C ILE A 50 16.95 -1.81 -7.78
N THR A 51 18.24 -1.94 -8.11
CA THR A 51 18.70 -2.69 -9.28
C THR A 51 18.13 -4.11 -9.27
N GLY A 52 17.57 -4.54 -10.40
CA GLY A 52 16.94 -5.85 -10.56
C GLY A 52 15.54 -5.96 -9.93
N LYS A 53 15.00 -4.85 -9.37
CA LYS A 53 13.63 -4.78 -8.84
C LYS A 53 12.73 -3.93 -9.73
N THR A 54 11.43 -4.08 -9.55
CA THR A 54 10.43 -3.23 -10.18
C THR A 54 9.80 -2.31 -9.13
N ILE A 55 9.71 -1.03 -9.43
CA ILE A 55 8.94 -0.04 -8.66
C ILE A 55 7.68 0.33 -9.43
N MET A 56 6.55 0.32 -8.76
CA MET A 56 5.25 0.61 -9.35
C MET A 56 4.32 1.23 -8.30
N PRO A 57 3.23 1.89 -8.70
CA PRO A 57 2.19 2.30 -7.76
C PRO A 57 1.66 1.10 -6.96
N GLY A 58 1.26 1.35 -5.71
CA GLY A 58 0.61 0.31 -4.91
C GLY A 58 -0.67 -0.17 -5.59
N LEU A 59 -0.96 -1.46 -5.43
CA LEU A 59 -2.15 -2.09 -5.98
C LEU A 59 -3.42 -1.50 -5.35
N ILE A 60 -4.48 -1.46 -6.15
CA ILE A 60 -5.80 -0.98 -5.73
C ILE A 60 -6.78 -2.15 -5.86
N ASP A 61 -7.42 -2.53 -4.78
CA ASP A 61 -8.55 -3.44 -4.79
C ASP A 61 -9.84 -2.63 -4.67
N SER A 62 -10.69 -2.69 -5.69
CA SER A 62 -11.93 -1.90 -5.75
C SER A 62 -13.12 -2.54 -5.03
N HIS A 63 -12.97 -3.78 -4.55
CA HIS A 63 -14.03 -4.51 -3.87
C HIS A 63 -13.47 -5.52 -2.88
N LEU A 64 -13.33 -5.11 -1.64
CA LEU A 64 -12.80 -5.93 -0.55
C LEU A 64 -13.77 -5.93 0.63
N HIS A 65 -13.68 -6.96 1.47
CA HIS A 65 -14.37 -7.04 2.75
C HIS A 65 -13.40 -7.38 3.86
N PHE A 66 -13.20 -6.47 4.81
CA PHE A 66 -12.58 -6.78 6.10
C PHE A 66 -13.63 -7.44 6.99
N SER A 67 -14.06 -8.64 6.59
CA SER A 67 -15.18 -9.34 7.23
C SER A 67 -14.84 -9.92 8.60
N GLY A 68 -13.54 -10.07 8.88
CA GLY A 68 -13.08 -10.75 10.09
C GLY A 68 -13.34 -12.27 10.09
N ASN A 69 -13.67 -12.84 8.92
CA ASN A 69 -13.84 -14.28 8.80
C ASN A 69 -12.48 -14.98 8.73
N LEU A 70 -12.33 -16.09 9.45
CA LEU A 70 -11.13 -16.93 9.44
C LEU A 70 -11.25 -18.13 8.50
N THR A 71 -12.46 -18.42 8.05
CA THR A 71 -12.78 -19.60 7.22
C THR A 71 -13.66 -19.21 6.05
N ASP A 72 -13.75 -20.09 5.04
CA ASP A 72 -14.66 -19.97 3.90
C ASP A 72 -16.08 -20.51 4.23
N ASP A 73 -16.37 -20.80 5.50
CA ASP A 73 -17.69 -21.27 5.92
C ASP A 73 -18.68 -20.12 5.98
N ASP A 74 -19.72 -20.18 5.16
CA ASP A 74 -20.79 -19.18 5.11
C ASP A 74 -21.50 -18.97 6.45
N SER A 75 -21.48 -19.95 7.36
CA SER A 75 -22.03 -19.82 8.69
C SER A 75 -21.27 -18.81 9.56
N ASP A 76 -19.99 -18.58 9.32
CA ASP A 76 -19.18 -17.58 10.02
C ASP A 76 -19.65 -16.14 9.75
N TRP A 77 -20.37 -15.90 8.66
CA TRP A 77 -20.98 -14.61 8.38
C TRP A 77 -22.13 -14.29 9.33
N VAL A 78 -22.80 -15.31 9.82
CA VAL A 78 -24.01 -15.19 10.67
C VAL A 78 -23.66 -15.09 12.15
N LEU A 79 -22.55 -15.72 12.56
CA LEU A 79 -22.08 -15.69 13.94
C LEU A 79 -21.31 -14.38 14.20
N GLU A 80 -21.97 -13.42 14.82
CA GLU A 80 -21.31 -12.16 15.23
C GLU A 80 -20.46 -12.39 16.48
N ASP A 81 -19.18 -12.69 16.30
CA ASP A 81 -18.20 -12.50 17.37
C ASP A 81 -17.72 -11.05 17.37
N VAL A 82 -18.26 -10.27 18.28
CA VAL A 82 -17.99 -8.83 18.40
C VAL A 82 -16.57 -8.52 18.84
N VAL A 83 -15.79 -9.49 19.28
CA VAL A 83 -14.39 -9.34 19.71
C VAL A 83 -13.44 -9.84 18.63
N GLN A 84 -13.66 -11.06 18.15
CA GLN A 84 -12.78 -11.71 17.19
C GLN A 84 -12.77 -11.01 15.83
N LYS A 85 -13.93 -10.70 15.27
CA LYS A 85 -14.05 -10.11 13.93
C LYS A 85 -13.28 -8.78 13.77
N PRO A 86 -13.37 -7.80 14.69
CA PRO A 86 -12.56 -6.60 14.60
C PRO A 86 -11.05 -6.87 14.62
N VAL A 87 -10.58 -7.81 15.43
CA VAL A 87 -9.15 -8.16 15.51
C VAL A 87 -8.66 -8.76 14.20
N VAL A 88 -9.42 -9.70 13.64
CA VAL A 88 -9.09 -10.30 12.34
C VAL A 88 -9.15 -9.27 11.21
N ALA A 89 -10.11 -8.35 11.22
CA ALA A 89 -10.20 -7.27 10.24
C ALA A 89 -8.96 -6.34 10.27
N VAL A 90 -8.43 -6.03 11.45
CA VAL A 90 -7.16 -5.28 11.60
C VAL A 90 -5.99 -6.06 11.01
N GLN A 91 -5.90 -7.37 11.27
CA GLN A 91 -4.87 -8.23 10.68
C GLN A 91 -4.97 -8.25 9.15
N GLN A 92 -6.16 -8.44 8.59
CA GLN A 92 -6.41 -8.41 7.14
C GLN A 92 -5.98 -7.08 6.51
N ALA A 93 -6.21 -5.95 7.19
CA ALA A 93 -5.75 -4.64 6.71
C ALA A 93 -4.22 -4.53 6.67
N HIS A 94 -3.50 -5.11 7.64
CA HIS A 94 -2.03 -5.21 7.60
C HIS A 94 -1.56 -6.10 6.45
N GLU A 95 -2.17 -7.26 6.27
CA GLU A 95 -1.84 -8.21 5.20
C GLU A 95 -2.02 -7.58 3.80
N CYS A 96 -3.01 -6.71 3.64
CA CYS A 96 -3.17 -5.94 2.41
C CYS A 96 -1.90 -5.15 2.07
N LEU A 97 -1.35 -4.39 3.02
CA LEU A 97 -0.11 -3.63 2.79
C LEU A 97 1.09 -4.53 2.52
N GLU A 98 1.23 -5.64 3.23
CA GLU A 98 2.33 -6.60 3.04
C GLU A 98 2.30 -7.24 1.65
N ASN A 99 1.10 -7.36 1.08
CA ASN A 99 0.88 -7.85 -0.28
C ASN A 99 0.84 -6.74 -1.35
N GLY A 100 1.16 -5.50 -0.98
CA GLY A 100 1.26 -4.37 -1.91
C GLY A 100 -0.06 -3.65 -2.22
N LEU A 101 -1.16 -4.01 -1.57
CA LEU A 101 -2.43 -3.29 -1.68
C LEU A 101 -2.38 -2.02 -0.80
N THR A 102 -2.33 -0.86 -1.43
CA THR A 102 -2.21 0.43 -0.73
C THR A 102 -3.51 1.22 -0.68
N THR A 103 -4.49 0.83 -1.50
CA THR A 103 -5.82 1.43 -1.55
C THR A 103 -6.87 0.34 -1.73
N VAL A 104 -7.97 0.43 -0.97
CA VAL A 104 -9.03 -0.57 -1.06
C VAL A 104 -10.42 0.08 -1.06
N GLY A 105 -11.32 -0.45 -1.88
CA GLY A 105 -12.76 -0.17 -1.83
C GLY A 105 -13.43 -1.16 -0.88
N GLU A 106 -13.45 -0.84 0.40
CA GLU A 106 -13.97 -1.71 1.45
C GLU A 106 -15.48 -1.47 1.67
N ILE A 107 -16.28 -2.54 1.67
CA ILE A 107 -17.76 -2.47 1.63
C ILE A 107 -18.39 -3.18 2.85
N SER A 108 -17.60 -3.56 3.85
CA SER A 108 -18.13 -4.18 5.08
C SER A 108 -18.43 -3.17 6.18
N ARG A 109 -18.94 -3.68 7.31
CA ARG A 109 -19.20 -2.86 8.51
C ARG A 109 -17.94 -2.29 9.15
N SER A 110 -16.78 -2.91 8.93
CA SER A 110 -15.51 -2.55 9.58
C SER A 110 -14.72 -1.46 8.83
N GLY A 111 -15.02 -1.19 7.56
CA GLY A 111 -14.24 -0.32 6.70
C GLY A 111 -14.07 1.10 7.22
N ILE A 112 -15.17 1.72 7.69
CA ILE A 112 -15.12 3.09 8.21
C ILE A 112 -14.25 3.17 9.47
N GLN A 113 -14.35 2.19 10.37
CA GLN A 113 -13.57 2.14 11.59
C GLN A 113 -12.08 1.94 11.29
N ILE A 114 -11.74 1.02 10.40
CA ILE A 114 -10.36 0.77 9.96
C ILE A 114 -9.78 2.02 9.32
N ARG A 115 -10.49 2.65 8.38
CA ARG A 115 -10.05 3.91 7.78
C ARG A 115 -9.77 4.98 8.82
N ASN A 116 -10.69 5.20 9.77
CA ASN A 116 -10.52 6.21 10.82
C ASN A 116 -9.30 5.91 11.70
N MET A 117 -9.01 4.64 12.00
CA MET A 117 -7.84 4.24 12.77
C MET A 117 -6.53 4.44 11.99
N VAL A 118 -6.53 4.18 10.69
CA VAL A 118 -5.39 4.44 9.79
C VAL A 118 -5.14 5.94 9.67
N GLU A 119 -6.17 6.76 9.43
CA GLU A 119 -6.07 8.22 9.35
C GLU A 119 -5.58 8.85 10.66
N ALA A 120 -5.99 8.29 11.80
CA ALA A 120 -5.52 8.72 13.13
C ALA A 120 -4.10 8.22 13.48
N GLY A 121 -3.48 7.42 12.65
CA GLY A 121 -2.15 6.83 12.89
C GLY A 121 -2.13 5.77 14.01
N VAL A 122 -3.28 5.26 14.41
CA VAL A 122 -3.41 4.20 15.45
C VAL A 122 -2.97 2.85 14.92
N MET A 123 -3.19 2.60 13.64
CA MET A 123 -2.75 1.38 12.96
C MET A 123 -2.23 1.69 11.55
N LYS A 124 -1.46 0.75 10.99
CA LYS A 124 -1.11 0.75 9.57
C LYS A 124 -2.17 -0.03 8.78
N GLY A 125 -2.51 0.47 7.61
CA GLY A 125 -3.45 -0.17 6.72
C GLY A 125 -3.51 0.55 5.37
N PRO A 126 -4.18 -0.02 4.36
CA PRO A 126 -4.42 0.65 3.09
C PRO A 126 -5.35 1.86 3.30
N ARG A 127 -5.30 2.75 2.33
CA ARG A 127 -6.23 3.88 2.25
C ARG A 127 -7.56 3.45 1.67
#